data_77dec4090078e16ec273ca6ddffee825
#
_entry.id   77dec4090078e16ec273ca6ddffee825
#
_cell.length_a   1.000
_cell.length_b   1.000
_cell.length_c   1.000
_cell.angle_alpha   90.00
_cell.angle_beta   90.00
_cell.angle_gamma   90.00
#
_symmetry.space_group_name_H-M   'P 1'
#
loop_
_entity.id
_entity.type
_entity.pdbx_description
1 polymer ?
#
loop_
_entity_poly.entity_id
_entity_poly.type
_entity_poly.pdbx_seq_one_letter_code
_entity_poly.pdbx_strand_id
1 'polypeptide(L)'
;MSGHTPYVIDSQQAHRLLQQIDVPQILRKLFRDLAAGQAVQPAQQLVEFPQGAGDFINYLGVLADDQVYGVKTSPYIVREQGPLVTAWTLLMSMQTGQPLLLCDAGELTTARTAATTAVAVDALTPLDAKRLAIVGSGPVAQAHLHYARGLRDWQDISLYSPNVNADKRARLNDIEPRLRIVEHLEHALEDADVILLCTSSATPVIDPSQLRKPALITSISTNAVRAHEVPPQALNDMQVYCDYRKTTPGSAGEMLIAASQHGWDAGQIHGDLAELLSEQTPRPTYARHVFFRSIGLGLEDIALANALYHLHHKAS
;
A
#
# COMPACT_ATOMS: atom_id res chain seq x y z
N MET A 1 23.42 -28.69 17.45
CA MET A 1 22.92 -27.67 16.50
C MET A 1 23.50 -26.33 16.95
N SER A 2 24.42 -25.74 16.19
CA SER A 2 24.94 -24.40 16.50
C SER A 2 23.76 -23.42 16.31
N GLY A 3 23.36 -22.75 17.38
CA GLY A 3 22.28 -21.77 17.33
C GLY A 3 22.68 -20.64 16.37
N HIS A 4 21.97 -20.51 15.26
CA HIS A 4 22.12 -19.38 14.36
C HIS A 4 21.34 -18.20 14.96
N THR A 5 22.03 -17.13 15.28
CA THR A 5 21.41 -15.89 15.75
C THR A 5 20.98 -15.07 14.53
N PRO A 6 19.72 -14.67 14.40
CA PRO A 6 19.30 -13.85 13.28
C PRO A 6 19.98 -12.47 13.33
N TYR A 7 20.16 -11.86 12.18
CA TYR A 7 20.51 -10.43 12.14
C TYR A 7 19.36 -9.62 12.73
N VAL A 8 19.70 -8.56 13.48
CA VAL A 8 18.71 -7.62 14.00
C VAL A 8 18.96 -6.27 13.34
N ILE A 9 17.95 -5.78 12.60
CA ILE A 9 17.96 -4.48 11.94
C ILE A 9 16.99 -3.57 12.68
N ASP A 10 17.52 -2.53 13.33
CA ASP A 10 16.73 -1.48 13.97
C ASP A 10 16.18 -0.47 12.95
N SER A 11 15.35 0.48 13.41
CA SER A 11 14.72 1.48 12.55
C SER A 11 15.72 2.36 11.78
N GLN A 12 16.87 2.72 12.40
CA GLN A 12 17.87 3.55 11.74
C GLN A 12 18.61 2.77 10.65
N GLN A 13 18.92 1.52 10.90
CA GLN A 13 19.55 0.63 9.91
C GLN A 13 18.55 0.34 8.77
N ALA A 14 17.30 0.05 9.10
CA ALA A 14 16.24 -0.17 8.11
C ALA A 14 16.09 1.05 7.18
N HIS A 15 16.06 2.26 7.75
CA HIS A 15 16.03 3.52 6.98
C HIS A 15 17.18 3.62 5.98
N ARG A 16 18.43 3.40 6.44
CA ARG A 16 19.62 3.49 5.56
C ARG A 16 19.64 2.43 4.46
N LEU A 17 19.22 1.21 4.77
CA LEU A 17 19.21 0.12 3.80
C LEU A 17 18.07 0.27 2.79
N LEU A 18 16.91 0.75 3.23
CA LEU A 18 15.76 1.00 2.36
C LEU A 18 16.08 1.97 1.22
N GLN A 19 16.94 2.96 1.47
CA GLN A 19 17.39 3.92 0.44
C GLN A 19 18.31 3.31 -0.63
N GLN A 20 18.80 2.09 -0.43
CA GLN A 20 19.70 1.38 -1.33
C GLN A 20 19.03 0.33 -2.19
N ILE A 21 17.72 0.13 -2.03
CA ILE A 21 16.93 -0.84 -2.79
C ILE A 21 15.89 -0.16 -3.67
N ASP A 22 15.59 -0.77 -4.80
CA ASP A 22 14.48 -0.34 -5.68
C ASP A 22 13.19 -1.06 -5.24
N VAL A 23 12.44 -0.43 -4.33
CA VAL A 23 11.21 -1.01 -3.76
C VAL A 23 10.17 -1.31 -4.85
N PRO A 24 9.84 -0.41 -5.81
CA PRO A 24 8.95 -0.72 -6.92
C PRO A 24 9.38 -1.94 -7.74
N GLN A 25 10.66 -2.09 -8.02
CA GLN A 25 11.17 -3.24 -8.79
C GLN A 25 11.04 -4.55 -8.03
N ILE A 26 11.32 -4.55 -6.71
CA ILE A 26 11.11 -5.71 -5.84
C ILE A 26 9.64 -6.13 -5.85
N LEU A 27 8.71 -5.18 -5.72
CA LEU A 27 7.28 -5.47 -5.74
C LEU A 27 6.79 -5.95 -7.11
N ARG A 28 7.33 -5.42 -8.21
CA ARG A 28 7.00 -5.94 -9.56
C ARG A 28 7.43 -7.40 -9.72
N LYS A 29 8.62 -7.77 -9.22
CA LYS A 29 9.07 -9.18 -9.21
C LYS A 29 8.10 -10.00 -8.36
N LEU A 30 7.82 -9.56 -7.14
CA LEU A 30 6.93 -10.24 -6.19
C LEU A 30 5.57 -10.60 -6.81
N PHE A 31 4.89 -9.63 -7.44
CA PHE A 31 3.58 -9.87 -8.03
C PHE A 31 3.63 -10.80 -9.25
N ARG A 32 4.72 -10.78 -10.03
CA ARG A 32 4.94 -11.78 -11.08
C ARG A 32 5.17 -13.18 -10.52
N ASP A 33 5.96 -13.30 -9.46
CA ASP A 33 6.19 -14.57 -8.76
C ASP A 33 4.88 -15.11 -8.16
N LEU A 34 4.03 -14.23 -7.63
CA LEU A 34 2.69 -14.59 -7.14
C LEU A 34 1.81 -15.14 -8.27
N ALA A 35 1.81 -14.51 -9.45
CA ALA A 35 1.10 -14.99 -10.62
C ALA A 35 1.63 -16.34 -11.13
N ALA A 36 2.95 -16.55 -11.03
CA ALA A 36 3.61 -17.81 -11.42
C ALA A 36 3.47 -18.93 -10.37
N GLY A 37 2.82 -18.69 -9.23
CA GLY A 37 2.69 -19.66 -8.14
C GLY A 37 3.96 -19.86 -7.33
N GLN A 38 4.96 -18.98 -7.46
CA GLN A 38 6.23 -19.00 -6.72
C GLN A 38 6.17 -18.18 -5.42
N ALA A 39 5.02 -17.63 -5.09
CA ALA A 39 4.76 -16.95 -3.82
C ALA A 39 3.40 -17.34 -3.25
N VAL A 40 3.27 -17.31 -1.93
CA VAL A 40 2.00 -17.63 -1.24
C VAL A 40 1.60 -16.48 -0.32
N GLN A 41 0.41 -15.93 -0.57
CA GLN A 41 -0.20 -14.88 0.25
C GLN A 41 -1.38 -15.45 1.04
N PRO A 42 -1.21 -15.77 2.34
CA PRO A 42 -2.32 -16.09 3.23
C PRO A 42 -3.16 -14.84 3.58
N ALA A 43 -4.37 -15.05 4.06
CA ALA A 43 -5.14 -13.98 4.69
C ALA A 43 -4.41 -13.48 5.96
N GLN A 44 -4.49 -12.19 6.21
CA GLN A 44 -3.98 -11.61 7.46
C GLN A 44 -4.78 -12.10 8.67
N GLN A 45 -4.14 -12.16 9.82
CA GLN A 45 -4.72 -12.65 11.07
C GLN A 45 -4.75 -11.54 12.11
N LEU A 46 -5.96 -11.05 12.42
CA LEU A 46 -6.19 -10.13 13.53
C LEU A 46 -6.41 -10.92 14.82
N VAL A 47 -5.72 -10.51 15.89
CA VAL A 47 -5.90 -11.06 17.24
C VAL A 47 -6.10 -9.91 18.21
N GLU A 48 -7.27 -9.87 18.86
CA GLU A 48 -7.59 -8.85 19.85
C GLU A 48 -6.95 -9.15 21.22
N PHE A 49 -6.48 -8.12 21.90
CA PHE A 49 -6.06 -8.23 23.30
C PHE A 49 -7.27 -8.22 24.23
N PRO A 50 -7.19 -8.93 25.36
CA PRO A 50 -8.25 -8.91 26.37
C PRO A 50 -8.58 -7.49 26.83
N GLN A 51 -9.87 -7.27 27.19
CA GLN A 51 -10.36 -6.03 27.79
C GLN A 51 -10.20 -4.77 26.93
N GLY A 52 -10.10 -4.91 25.63
CA GLY A 52 -9.98 -3.77 24.72
C GLY A 52 -8.61 -3.07 24.79
N ALA A 53 -7.56 -3.78 25.23
CA ALA A 53 -6.21 -3.23 25.35
C ALA A 53 -5.56 -2.96 23.98
N GLY A 54 -6.21 -3.34 22.87
CA GLY A 54 -5.75 -3.21 21.50
C GLY A 54 -5.82 -4.54 20.75
N ASP A 55 -4.98 -4.66 19.74
CA ASP A 55 -4.89 -5.86 18.90
C ASP A 55 -3.48 -6.00 18.28
N PHE A 56 -3.26 -7.07 17.55
CA PHE A 56 -2.16 -7.16 16.59
C PHE A 56 -2.59 -7.92 15.35
N ILE A 57 -1.99 -7.54 14.23
CA ILE A 57 -2.22 -8.23 12.95
C ILE A 57 -0.94 -8.93 12.54
N ASN A 58 -1.05 -10.22 12.15
CA ASN A 58 0.00 -10.99 11.52
C ASN A 58 -0.21 -11.02 10.01
N TYR A 59 0.82 -10.59 9.29
CA TYR A 59 0.92 -10.59 7.84
C TYR A 59 1.94 -11.65 7.42
N LEU A 60 1.46 -12.77 6.90
CA LEU A 60 2.27 -13.91 6.53
C LEU A 60 2.64 -13.89 5.04
N GLY A 61 3.77 -14.50 4.67
CA GLY A 61 4.15 -14.65 3.27
C GLY A 61 5.23 -15.70 3.06
N VAL A 62 5.20 -16.31 1.87
CA VAL A 62 6.22 -17.29 1.42
C VAL A 62 6.73 -16.86 0.05
N LEU A 63 8.05 -16.78 -0.12
CA LEU A 63 8.74 -16.53 -1.38
C LEU A 63 9.54 -17.78 -1.73
N ALA A 64 8.94 -18.67 -2.55
CA ALA A 64 9.51 -19.99 -2.82
C ALA A 64 10.81 -19.90 -3.63
N ASP A 65 10.89 -19.01 -4.64
CA ASP A 65 12.11 -18.81 -5.43
C ASP A 65 13.28 -18.30 -4.57
N ASP A 66 12.99 -17.42 -3.63
CA ASP A 66 13.99 -16.88 -2.71
C ASP A 66 14.27 -17.81 -1.51
N GLN A 67 13.55 -18.93 -1.41
CA GLN A 67 13.65 -19.93 -0.34
C GLN A 67 13.48 -19.32 1.07
N VAL A 68 12.56 -18.36 1.22
CA VAL A 68 12.25 -17.70 2.49
C VAL A 68 10.75 -17.64 2.76
N TYR A 69 10.41 -17.56 4.03
CA TYR A 69 9.07 -17.26 4.51
C TYR A 69 9.15 -16.38 5.74
N GLY A 70 8.05 -15.83 6.16
CA GLY A 70 8.07 -15.00 7.36
C GLY A 70 6.73 -14.42 7.76
N VAL A 71 6.82 -13.57 8.77
CA VAL A 71 5.67 -12.86 9.33
C VAL A 71 6.07 -11.44 9.70
N LYS A 72 5.24 -10.46 9.31
CA LYS A 72 5.24 -9.16 9.97
C LYS A 72 4.14 -9.16 11.03
N THR A 73 4.47 -8.80 12.26
CA THR A 73 3.51 -8.53 13.32
C THR A 73 3.40 -7.02 13.55
N SER A 74 2.17 -6.51 13.60
CA SER A 74 1.90 -5.08 13.77
C SER A 74 0.88 -4.88 14.89
N PRO A 75 1.33 -4.59 16.14
CA PRO A 75 0.44 -4.32 17.24
C PRO A 75 -0.12 -2.89 17.19
N TYR A 76 -1.37 -2.77 17.62
CA TYR A 76 -2.05 -1.54 17.98
C TYR A 76 -2.35 -1.60 19.48
N ILE A 77 -1.65 -0.82 20.29
CA ILE A 77 -1.76 -0.84 21.74
C ILE A 77 -2.45 0.45 22.21
N VAL A 78 -3.60 0.29 22.88
CA VAL A 78 -4.35 1.42 23.45
C VAL A 78 -3.59 1.97 24.68
N ARG A 79 -3.36 3.29 24.70
CA ARG A 79 -2.71 4.00 25.82
C ARG A 79 -3.37 5.35 26.04
N GLU A 80 -3.27 5.91 27.25
CA GLU A 80 -3.82 7.23 27.61
C GLU A 80 -3.27 8.37 26.74
N GLN A 81 -2.01 8.28 26.33
CA GLN A 81 -1.31 9.29 25.52
C GLN A 81 -1.53 9.12 24.00
N GLY A 82 -2.47 8.27 23.61
CA GLY A 82 -2.74 7.85 22.23
C GLY A 82 -2.16 6.47 21.91
N PRO A 83 -2.64 5.83 20.85
CA PRO A 83 -2.25 4.46 20.52
C PRO A 83 -0.77 4.37 20.14
N LEU A 84 -0.14 3.26 20.55
CA LEU A 84 1.18 2.86 20.05
C LEU A 84 1.00 1.87 18.92
N VAL A 85 1.57 2.18 17.77
CA VAL A 85 1.65 1.29 16.61
C VAL A 85 3.11 1.05 16.28
N THR A 86 3.51 -0.22 16.23
CA THR A 86 4.84 -0.64 15.76
C THR A 86 4.70 -1.74 14.72
N ALA A 87 5.80 -2.14 14.10
CA ALA A 87 5.80 -3.28 13.19
C ALA A 87 7.18 -3.95 13.22
N TRP A 88 7.20 -5.27 13.26
CA TRP A 88 8.41 -6.09 13.20
C TRP A 88 8.22 -7.24 12.22
N THR A 89 9.25 -7.51 11.39
CA THR A 89 9.25 -8.62 10.45
C THR A 89 10.29 -9.65 10.86
N LEU A 90 9.86 -10.89 10.99
CA LEU A 90 10.72 -12.07 11.12
C LEU A 90 10.83 -12.77 9.77
N LEU A 91 12.05 -12.95 9.27
CA LEU A 91 12.38 -13.69 8.06
C LEU A 91 13.00 -15.03 8.43
N MET A 92 12.57 -16.10 7.78
CA MET A 92 12.98 -17.49 8.05
C MET A 92 13.47 -18.17 6.76
N SER A 93 14.44 -19.06 6.86
CA SER A 93 14.91 -19.90 5.76
C SER A 93 14.01 -21.12 5.56
N MET A 94 13.56 -21.37 4.33
CA MET A 94 12.86 -22.61 3.96
C MET A 94 13.81 -23.81 3.90
N GLN A 95 15.11 -23.59 3.73
CA GLN A 95 16.09 -24.68 3.63
C GLN A 95 16.49 -25.22 5.01
N THR A 96 16.67 -24.33 5.99
CA THR A 96 17.23 -24.72 7.31
C THR A 96 16.22 -24.62 8.45
N GLY A 97 15.08 -23.92 8.23
CA GLY A 97 14.12 -23.59 9.28
C GLY A 97 14.66 -22.59 10.31
N GLN A 98 15.83 -21.97 10.06
CA GLN A 98 16.45 -21.03 10.98
C GLN A 98 15.97 -19.60 10.73
N PRO A 99 15.89 -18.75 11.78
CA PRO A 99 15.63 -17.33 11.60
C PRO A 99 16.83 -16.65 10.93
N LEU A 100 16.56 -15.83 9.92
CA LEU A 100 17.56 -15.08 9.16
C LEU A 100 17.68 -13.65 9.65
N LEU A 101 16.53 -12.98 9.86
CA LEU A 101 16.44 -11.56 10.16
C LEU A 101 15.26 -11.27 11.08
N LEU A 102 15.47 -10.38 12.05
CA LEU A 102 14.43 -9.64 12.77
C LEU A 102 14.60 -8.16 12.44
N CYS A 103 13.61 -7.55 11.80
CA CYS A 103 13.71 -6.20 11.27
C CYS A 103 12.59 -5.31 11.79
N ASP A 104 12.92 -4.09 12.25
CA ASP A 104 11.92 -3.03 12.41
C ASP A 104 11.27 -2.75 11.04
N ALA A 105 9.96 -2.80 10.98
CA ALA A 105 9.19 -2.71 9.74
C ALA A 105 8.34 -1.44 9.62
N GLY A 106 8.51 -0.46 10.50
CA GLY A 106 7.72 0.77 10.47
C GLY A 106 7.85 1.53 9.15
N GLU A 107 9.08 1.86 8.74
CA GLU A 107 9.33 2.54 7.47
C GLU A 107 9.12 1.62 6.26
N LEU A 108 9.46 0.33 6.38
CA LEU A 108 9.21 -0.66 5.33
C LEU A 108 7.72 -0.71 4.98
N THR A 109 6.86 -0.69 5.99
CA THR A 109 5.39 -0.66 5.79
C THR A 109 4.95 0.58 5.02
N THR A 110 5.48 1.74 5.36
CA THR A 110 5.19 2.99 4.64
C THR A 110 5.67 2.92 3.18
N ALA A 111 6.92 2.48 2.97
CA ALA A 111 7.52 2.39 1.65
C ALA A 111 6.79 1.37 0.75
N ARG A 112 6.53 0.13 1.24
CA ARG A 112 5.85 -0.89 0.44
C ARG A 112 4.41 -0.49 0.10
N THR A 113 3.70 0.19 1.02
CA THR A 113 2.33 0.64 0.77
C THR A 113 2.29 1.66 -0.37
N ALA A 114 3.16 2.66 -0.33
CA ALA A 114 3.23 3.68 -1.36
C ALA A 114 3.78 3.13 -2.69
N ALA A 115 4.77 2.26 -2.65
CA ALA A 115 5.34 1.65 -3.84
C ALA A 115 4.38 0.67 -4.52
N THR A 116 3.56 -0.10 -3.78
CA THR A 116 2.48 -0.93 -4.34
C THR A 116 1.46 -0.06 -5.09
N THR A 117 1.04 1.05 -4.50
CA THR A 117 0.19 2.03 -5.20
C THR A 117 0.87 2.59 -6.44
N ALA A 118 2.16 2.93 -6.38
CA ALA A 118 2.91 3.42 -7.55
C ALA A 118 3.00 2.38 -8.67
N VAL A 119 3.19 1.11 -8.33
CA VAL A 119 3.15 -0.02 -9.30
C VAL A 119 1.77 -0.12 -9.96
N ALA A 120 0.70 0.02 -9.17
CA ALA A 120 -0.67 0.04 -9.70
C ALA A 120 -0.93 1.24 -10.60
N VAL A 121 -0.51 2.44 -10.20
CA VAL A 121 -0.61 3.65 -11.02
C VAL A 121 0.10 3.47 -12.35
N ASP A 122 1.32 2.93 -12.34
CA ASP A 122 2.07 2.70 -13.58
C ASP A 122 1.41 1.67 -14.50
N ALA A 123 0.84 0.61 -13.92
CA ALA A 123 0.16 -0.43 -14.68
C ALA A 123 -1.20 0.00 -15.23
N LEU A 124 -1.95 0.80 -14.49
CA LEU A 124 -3.34 1.15 -14.81
C LEU A 124 -3.50 2.48 -15.54
N THR A 125 -2.62 3.46 -15.31
CA THR A 125 -2.78 4.82 -15.85
C THR A 125 -2.28 4.92 -17.30
N PRO A 126 -2.98 5.65 -18.20
CA PRO A 126 -2.48 5.98 -19.53
C PRO A 126 -1.11 6.70 -19.48
N LEU A 127 -0.30 6.48 -20.51
CA LEU A 127 1.04 7.09 -20.58
C LEU A 127 1.02 8.62 -20.74
N ASP A 128 -0.07 9.15 -21.25
CA ASP A 128 -0.30 10.59 -21.50
C ASP A 128 -1.03 11.29 -20.35
N ALA A 129 -1.23 10.62 -19.21
CA ALA A 129 -1.79 11.24 -18.01
C ALA A 129 -0.90 12.41 -17.54
N LYS A 130 -1.53 13.53 -17.14
CA LYS A 130 -0.85 14.81 -16.85
C LYS A 130 -1.11 15.36 -15.46
N ARG A 131 -2.16 14.94 -14.78
CA ARG A 131 -2.59 15.53 -13.52
C ARG A 131 -2.69 14.52 -12.41
N LEU A 132 -1.88 14.72 -11.37
CA LEU A 132 -1.84 13.90 -10.16
C LEU A 132 -2.41 14.67 -8.98
N ALA A 133 -3.42 14.11 -8.32
CA ALA A 133 -3.97 14.62 -7.08
C ALA A 133 -3.63 13.69 -5.91
N ILE A 134 -3.28 14.26 -4.76
CA ILE A 134 -3.02 13.52 -3.52
C ILE A 134 -3.92 14.08 -2.43
N VAL A 135 -4.64 13.20 -1.74
CA VAL A 135 -5.48 13.55 -0.59
C VAL A 135 -4.87 12.95 0.67
N GLY A 136 -4.35 13.83 1.54
CA GLY A 136 -3.58 13.49 2.73
C GLY A 136 -2.21 14.17 2.76
N SER A 137 -1.59 14.27 3.94
CA SER A 137 -0.28 14.92 4.13
C SER A 137 0.63 14.21 5.15
N GLY A 138 0.22 13.04 5.61
CA GLY A 138 0.99 12.21 6.55
C GLY A 138 2.19 11.50 5.90
N PRO A 139 2.96 10.72 6.66
CA PRO A 139 4.13 9.99 6.14
C PRO A 139 3.80 9.12 4.93
N VAL A 140 2.65 8.45 4.94
CA VAL A 140 2.21 7.61 3.82
C VAL A 140 1.93 8.44 2.56
N ALA A 141 1.29 9.62 2.69
CA ALA A 141 1.08 10.53 1.55
C ALA A 141 2.40 11.07 0.98
N GLN A 142 3.37 11.38 1.85
CA GLN A 142 4.72 11.79 1.44
C GLN A 142 5.44 10.68 0.66
N ALA A 143 5.34 9.44 1.11
CA ALA A 143 5.88 8.29 0.38
C ALA A 143 5.16 8.06 -0.97
N HIS A 144 3.83 8.23 -1.03
CA HIS A 144 3.09 8.16 -2.30
C HIS A 144 3.57 9.22 -3.29
N LEU A 145 3.75 10.47 -2.84
CA LEU A 145 4.32 11.53 -3.66
C LEU A 145 5.71 11.16 -4.17
N HIS A 146 6.57 10.63 -3.28
CA HIS A 146 7.94 10.21 -3.65
C HIS A 146 7.95 9.17 -4.77
N TYR A 147 7.13 8.12 -4.69
CA TYR A 147 7.11 7.05 -5.68
C TYR A 147 6.29 7.40 -6.93
N ALA A 148 5.29 8.30 -6.83
CA ALA A 148 4.43 8.63 -7.97
C ALA A 148 4.96 9.78 -8.83
N ARG A 149 5.79 10.70 -8.30
CA ARG A 149 6.22 11.93 -8.99
C ARG A 149 6.92 11.72 -10.32
N GLY A 150 7.58 10.58 -10.51
CA GLY A 150 8.36 10.26 -11.72
C GLY A 150 7.66 9.26 -12.66
N LEU A 151 6.43 8.81 -12.37
CA LEU A 151 5.77 7.79 -13.16
C LEU A 151 5.26 8.30 -14.52
N ARG A 152 4.95 9.57 -14.61
CA ARG A 152 4.47 10.27 -15.82
C ARG A 152 5.12 11.64 -15.92
N ASP A 153 4.97 12.27 -17.06
CA ASP A 153 5.32 13.69 -17.25
C ASP A 153 4.18 14.56 -16.71
N TRP A 154 4.08 14.62 -15.36
CA TRP A 154 3.03 15.37 -14.69
C TRP A 154 3.17 16.87 -14.96
N GLN A 155 2.13 17.47 -15.52
CA GLN A 155 2.03 18.92 -15.71
C GLN A 155 1.50 19.61 -14.45
N ASP A 156 0.70 18.90 -13.64
CA ASP A 156 0.19 19.37 -12.36
C ASP A 156 0.25 18.26 -11.33
N ILE A 157 0.80 18.59 -10.16
CA ILE A 157 0.79 17.72 -8.97
C ILE A 157 0.16 18.54 -7.85
N SER A 158 -1.05 18.18 -7.44
CA SER A 158 -1.81 18.89 -6.42
C SER A 158 -1.99 18.03 -5.18
N LEU A 159 -1.93 18.65 -4.00
CA LEU A 159 -2.19 17.98 -2.73
C LEU A 159 -3.20 18.78 -1.91
N TYR A 160 -4.17 18.07 -1.37
CA TYR A 160 -5.10 18.59 -0.38
C TYR A 160 -5.00 17.82 0.94
N SER A 161 -4.99 18.54 2.03
CA SER A 161 -5.20 17.98 3.37
C SER A 161 -5.62 19.10 4.32
N PRO A 162 -6.61 18.88 5.19
CA PRO A 162 -7.06 19.93 6.14
C PRO A 162 -5.99 20.29 7.18
N ASN A 163 -4.95 19.47 7.35
CA ASN A 163 -3.97 19.58 8.43
C ASN A 163 -2.53 19.69 7.89
N VAL A 164 -2.26 20.59 6.96
CA VAL A 164 -0.91 20.88 6.47
C VAL A 164 -0.30 22.03 7.27
N ASN A 165 0.61 21.72 8.19
CA ASN A 165 1.43 22.70 8.90
C ASN A 165 2.71 23.04 8.11
N ALA A 166 3.51 24.00 8.62
CA ALA A 166 4.73 24.46 7.96
C ALA A 166 5.76 23.32 7.75
N ASP A 167 5.95 22.43 8.74
CA ASP A 167 6.91 21.34 8.66
C ASP A 167 6.51 20.31 7.60
N LYS A 168 5.22 19.95 7.55
CA LYS A 168 4.70 19.07 6.50
C LYS A 168 4.86 19.68 5.11
N ARG A 169 4.57 20.98 4.98
CA ARG A 169 4.75 21.70 3.72
C ARG A 169 6.22 21.69 3.27
N ALA A 170 7.15 21.96 4.16
CA ALA A 170 8.57 21.92 3.84
C ALA A 170 8.99 20.53 3.33
N ARG A 171 8.67 19.46 4.05
CA ARG A 171 8.99 18.08 3.64
C ARG A 171 8.36 17.69 2.30
N LEU A 172 7.12 18.07 2.06
CA LEU A 172 6.43 17.81 0.79
C LEU A 172 7.10 18.54 -0.38
N ASN A 173 7.49 19.82 -0.19
CA ASN A 173 8.21 20.59 -1.20
C ASN A 173 9.64 20.08 -1.45
N ASP A 174 10.31 19.54 -0.44
CA ASP A 174 11.60 18.87 -0.60
C ASP A 174 11.51 17.61 -1.48
N ILE A 175 10.39 16.87 -1.37
CA ILE A 175 10.12 15.70 -2.20
C ILE A 175 9.81 16.12 -3.65
N GLU A 176 8.93 17.10 -3.84
CA GLU A 176 8.50 17.59 -5.16
C GLU A 176 8.30 19.11 -5.14
N PRO A 177 9.29 19.89 -5.62
CA PRO A 177 9.22 21.36 -5.61
C PRO A 177 8.07 21.95 -6.45
N ARG A 178 7.54 21.21 -7.44
CA ARG A 178 6.40 21.64 -8.28
C ARG A 178 5.05 21.40 -7.62
N LEU A 179 5.02 20.77 -6.42
CA LEU A 179 3.78 20.43 -5.74
C LEU A 179 2.98 21.67 -5.37
N ARG A 180 1.71 21.70 -5.78
CA ARG A 180 0.74 22.70 -5.37
C ARG A 180 -0.08 22.19 -4.19
N ILE A 181 0.08 22.76 -3.02
CA ILE A 181 -0.76 22.48 -1.85
C ILE A 181 -1.94 23.44 -1.89
N VAL A 182 -3.14 22.90 -2.06
CA VAL A 182 -4.38 23.66 -2.24
C VAL A 182 -5.23 23.66 -0.97
N GLU A 183 -6.07 24.70 -0.82
CA GLU A 183 -6.90 24.90 0.38
C GLU A 183 -8.25 24.16 0.31
N HIS A 184 -8.70 23.82 -0.89
CA HIS A 184 -9.97 23.15 -1.12
C HIS A 184 -9.76 21.85 -1.89
N LEU A 185 -10.49 20.80 -1.49
CA LEU A 185 -10.40 19.48 -2.10
C LEU A 185 -10.72 19.52 -3.60
N GLU A 186 -11.74 20.28 -3.99
CA GLU A 186 -12.19 20.40 -5.36
C GLU A 186 -11.08 20.90 -6.29
N HIS A 187 -10.21 21.80 -5.80
CA HIS A 187 -9.07 22.30 -6.58
C HIS A 187 -7.97 21.26 -6.79
N ALA A 188 -7.83 20.29 -5.86
CA ALA A 188 -6.91 19.16 -6.07
C ALA A 188 -7.47 18.18 -7.09
N LEU A 189 -8.78 17.94 -7.06
CA LEU A 189 -9.44 16.93 -7.89
C LEU A 189 -9.77 17.42 -9.31
N GLU A 190 -9.66 18.74 -9.57
CA GLU A 190 -10.04 19.32 -10.85
C GLU A 190 -9.27 18.72 -12.02
N ASP A 191 -9.98 18.01 -12.90
CA ASP A 191 -9.44 17.32 -14.07
C ASP A 191 -8.26 16.36 -13.75
N ALA A 192 -8.20 15.81 -12.53
CA ALA A 192 -7.19 14.83 -12.17
C ALA A 192 -7.31 13.56 -13.02
N ASP A 193 -6.17 13.03 -13.49
CA ASP A 193 -6.07 11.74 -14.16
C ASP A 193 -5.89 10.63 -13.14
N VAL A 194 -5.16 10.94 -12.04
CA VAL A 194 -4.87 10.02 -10.94
C VAL A 194 -5.14 10.72 -9.62
N ILE A 195 -5.86 10.05 -8.72
CA ILE A 195 -6.20 10.52 -7.37
C ILE A 195 -5.70 9.49 -6.36
N LEU A 196 -4.73 9.86 -5.55
CA LEU A 196 -4.19 9.03 -4.48
C LEU A 196 -4.84 9.40 -3.16
N LEU A 197 -5.70 8.54 -2.63
CA LEU A 197 -6.28 8.70 -1.30
C LEU A 197 -5.32 8.08 -0.27
N CYS A 198 -4.75 8.93 0.56
CA CYS A 198 -3.71 8.57 1.52
C CYS A 198 -4.07 9.05 2.92
N THR A 199 -5.35 8.86 3.31
CA THR A 199 -5.86 9.35 4.57
C THR A 199 -5.99 8.24 5.61
N SER A 200 -6.21 8.64 6.86
CA SER A 200 -6.61 7.76 7.94
C SER A 200 -8.14 7.79 8.16
N SER A 201 -8.90 8.24 7.16
CA SER A 201 -10.36 8.32 7.30
C SER A 201 -11.00 6.94 7.39
N ALA A 202 -12.03 6.83 8.23
CA ALA A 202 -12.90 5.66 8.30
C ALA A 202 -14.17 5.82 7.43
N THR A 203 -14.33 6.99 6.78
CA THR A 203 -15.50 7.34 5.96
C THR A 203 -15.04 8.00 4.67
N PRO A 204 -15.90 8.05 3.61
CA PRO A 204 -15.54 8.63 2.33
C PRO A 204 -14.99 10.05 2.43
N VAL A 205 -13.90 10.31 1.72
CA VAL A 205 -13.27 11.64 1.63
C VAL A 205 -13.49 12.29 0.28
N ILE A 206 -13.89 11.52 -0.73
CA ILE A 206 -14.33 11.99 -2.04
C ILE A 206 -15.62 11.29 -2.47
N ASP A 207 -16.35 11.90 -3.37
CA ASP A 207 -17.44 11.29 -4.12
C ASP A 207 -17.04 11.22 -5.61
N PRO A 208 -16.74 10.02 -6.16
CA PRO A 208 -16.34 9.86 -7.56
C PRO A 208 -17.37 10.41 -8.55
N SER A 209 -18.66 10.45 -8.20
CA SER A 209 -19.73 11.00 -9.07
C SER A 209 -19.60 12.50 -9.33
N GLN A 210 -18.82 13.22 -8.51
CA GLN A 210 -18.55 14.65 -8.67
C GLN A 210 -17.35 14.95 -9.57
N LEU A 211 -16.61 13.94 -9.99
CA LEU A 211 -15.46 14.11 -10.88
C LEU A 211 -15.94 14.34 -12.32
N ARG A 212 -15.31 15.29 -12.99
CA ARG A 212 -15.73 15.74 -14.35
C ARG A 212 -15.38 14.74 -15.46
N LYS A 213 -14.41 13.87 -15.23
CA LYS A 213 -13.94 12.85 -16.18
C LYS A 213 -13.51 11.57 -15.46
N PRO A 214 -13.47 10.44 -16.16
CA PRO A 214 -12.88 9.22 -15.61
C PRO A 214 -11.45 9.43 -15.13
N ALA A 215 -11.14 8.93 -13.94
CA ALA A 215 -9.82 8.98 -13.31
C ALA A 215 -9.49 7.64 -12.67
N LEU A 216 -8.19 7.38 -12.44
CA LEU A 216 -7.75 6.35 -11.52
C LEU A 216 -7.86 6.88 -10.08
N ILE A 217 -8.56 6.17 -9.22
CA ILE A 217 -8.69 6.48 -7.80
C ILE A 217 -8.04 5.33 -7.02
N THR A 218 -7.09 5.62 -6.15
CA THR A 218 -6.47 4.60 -5.29
C THR A 218 -6.84 4.83 -3.83
N SER A 219 -7.01 3.77 -3.06
CA SER A 219 -7.35 3.84 -1.64
C SER A 219 -6.56 2.81 -0.83
N ILE A 220 -6.11 3.22 0.36
CA ILE A 220 -5.24 2.42 1.24
C ILE A 220 -5.71 2.37 2.69
N SER A 221 -6.79 3.06 3.07
CA SER A 221 -7.20 3.17 4.48
C SER A 221 -7.60 1.82 5.08
N THR A 222 -6.90 1.43 6.15
CA THR A 222 -7.14 0.19 6.93
C THR A 222 -7.10 0.45 8.44
N ASN A 223 -7.21 1.70 8.87
CA ASN A 223 -6.98 2.12 10.27
C ASN A 223 -8.13 1.77 11.23
N ALA A 224 -9.26 1.36 10.72
CA ALA A 224 -10.40 0.92 11.51
C ALA A 224 -11.15 -0.21 10.78
N VAL A 225 -11.91 -0.98 11.51
CA VAL A 225 -12.82 -1.97 10.93
C VAL A 225 -13.74 -1.29 9.92
N ARG A 226 -13.76 -1.79 8.68
CA ARG A 226 -14.53 -1.21 7.56
C ARG A 226 -14.12 0.22 7.17
N ALA A 227 -12.89 0.65 7.47
CA ALA A 227 -12.38 1.93 6.99
C ALA A 227 -12.40 1.99 5.46
N HIS A 228 -12.85 3.12 4.89
CA HIS A 228 -12.98 3.33 3.46
C HIS A 228 -12.89 4.81 3.12
N GLU A 229 -12.42 5.14 1.94
CA GLU A 229 -12.18 6.51 1.49
C GLU A 229 -13.11 6.93 0.35
N VAL A 230 -13.84 5.96 -0.25
CA VAL A 230 -14.84 6.19 -1.28
C VAL A 230 -16.21 5.63 -0.85
N PRO A 231 -17.34 6.17 -1.33
CA PRO A 231 -18.66 5.60 -1.05
C PRO A 231 -18.74 4.15 -1.56
N PRO A 232 -19.13 3.18 -0.72
CA PRO A 232 -19.18 1.77 -1.11
C PRO A 232 -20.04 1.47 -2.34
N GLN A 233 -21.17 2.16 -2.49
CA GLN A 233 -22.05 2.01 -3.64
C GLN A 233 -21.40 2.40 -4.97
N ALA A 234 -20.39 3.28 -4.96
CA ALA A 234 -19.69 3.72 -6.16
C ALA A 234 -18.91 2.58 -6.84
N LEU A 235 -18.59 1.49 -6.13
CA LEU A 235 -17.90 0.34 -6.72
C LEU A 235 -18.66 -0.28 -7.88
N ASN A 236 -20.03 -0.19 -7.89
CA ASN A 236 -20.84 -0.69 -8.99
C ASN A 236 -20.64 0.06 -10.32
N ASP A 237 -20.21 1.32 -10.23
CA ASP A 237 -20.03 2.22 -11.38
C ASP A 237 -18.55 2.36 -11.79
N MET A 238 -17.64 1.64 -11.14
CA MET A 238 -16.19 1.72 -11.41
C MET A 238 -15.64 0.39 -11.95
N GLN A 239 -14.48 0.47 -12.63
CA GLN A 239 -13.66 -0.70 -12.91
C GLN A 239 -12.76 -0.95 -11.70
N VAL A 240 -13.06 -2.00 -10.94
CA VAL A 240 -12.37 -2.29 -9.68
C VAL A 240 -11.18 -3.19 -9.90
N TYR A 241 -10.02 -2.77 -9.38
CA TYR A 241 -8.78 -3.54 -9.28
C TYR A 241 -8.31 -3.56 -7.83
N CYS A 242 -7.42 -4.49 -7.48
CA CYS A 242 -6.87 -4.56 -6.12
C CYS A 242 -5.43 -5.10 -6.11
N ASP A 243 -4.81 -5.10 -4.96
CA ASP A 243 -3.49 -5.71 -4.77
C ASP A 243 -3.55 -7.25 -4.91
N TYR A 244 -4.55 -7.93 -4.29
CA TYR A 244 -4.75 -9.37 -4.44
C TYR A 244 -6.21 -9.77 -4.27
N ARG A 245 -6.86 -10.24 -5.32
CA ARG A 245 -8.31 -10.55 -5.34
C ARG A 245 -8.77 -11.62 -4.35
N LYS A 246 -7.87 -12.50 -3.90
CA LYS A 246 -8.25 -13.57 -2.96
C LYS A 246 -8.39 -13.08 -1.52
N THR A 247 -7.70 -12.00 -1.14
CA THR A 247 -7.69 -11.52 0.26
C THR A 247 -8.26 -10.12 0.44
N THR A 248 -8.11 -9.24 -0.56
CA THR A 248 -8.54 -7.84 -0.47
C THR A 248 -10.02 -7.66 -0.20
N PRO A 249 -10.95 -8.37 -0.87
CA PRO A 249 -12.39 -8.18 -0.63
C PRO A 249 -12.82 -8.49 0.80
N GLY A 250 -12.14 -9.42 1.47
CA GLY A 250 -12.42 -9.79 2.86
C GLY A 250 -11.90 -8.81 3.91
N SER A 251 -11.11 -7.80 3.50
CA SER A 251 -10.44 -6.85 4.41
C SER A 251 -10.71 -5.38 4.05
N ALA A 252 -11.10 -5.08 2.80
CA ALA A 252 -11.39 -3.73 2.33
C ALA A 252 -12.79 -3.28 2.78
N GLY A 253 -12.85 -2.18 3.54
CA GLY A 253 -14.10 -1.72 4.16
C GLY A 253 -15.19 -1.41 3.16
N GLU A 254 -14.89 -0.67 2.08
CA GLU A 254 -15.85 -0.36 1.02
C GLU A 254 -16.35 -1.62 0.29
N MET A 255 -15.49 -2.63 0.07
CA MET A 255 -15.88 -3.87 -0.58
C MET A 255 -16.80 -4.71 0.30
N LEU A 256 -16.52 -4.81 1.61
CA LEU A 256 -17.37 -5.48 2.59
C LEU A 256 -18.76 -4.82 2.69
N ILE A 257 -18.80 -3.48 2.72
CA ILE A 257 -20.06 -2.72 2.80
C ILE A 257 -20.83 -2.84 1.48
N ALA A 258 -20.16 -2.69 0.34
CA ALA A 258 -20.76 -2.81 -0.98
C ALA A 258 -21.37 -4.21 -1.20
N ALA A 259 -20.67 -5.26 -0.79
CA ALA A 259 -21.16 -6.63 -0.87
C ALA A 259 -22.39 -6.88 0.02
N SER A 260 -22.39 -6.33 1.24
CA SER A 260 -23.48 -6.57 2.19
C SER A 260 -24.72 -5.69 1.96
N GLN A 261 -24.57 -4.50 1.32
CA GLN A 261 -25.63 -3.48 1.27
C GLN A 261 -25.96 -2.97 -0.13
N HIS A 262 -25.07 -3.14 -1.12
CA HIS A 262 -25.22 -2.49 -2.43
C HIS A 262 -25.14 -3.46 -3.62
N GLY A 263 -25.22 -4.78 -3.38
CA GLY A 263 -25.28 -5.80 -4.44
C GLY A 263 -23.99 -5.96 -5.25
N TRP A 264 -22.87 -5.41 -4.78
CA TRP A 264 -21.55 -5.64 -5.36
C TRP A 264 -21.00 -6.98 -4.87
N ASP A 265 -20.21 -7.66 -5.68
CA ASP A 265 -19.49 -8.87 -5.27
C ASP A 265 -18.06 -8.91 -5.83
N ALA A 266 -17.21 -9.75 -5.21
CA ALA A 266 -15.81 -9.87 -5.58
C ALA A 266 -15.57 -10.38 -7.01
N GLY A 267 -16.55 -11.02 -7.64
CA GLY A 267 -16.48 -11.42 -9.06
C GLY A 267 -16.46 -10.22 -10.01
N GLN A 268 -16.84 -9.03 -9.54
CA GLN A 268 -16.76 -7.78 -10.31
C GLN A 268 -15.36 -7.17 -10.33
N ILE A 269 -14.38 -7.72 -9.61
CA ILE A 269 -12.98 -7.29 -9.69
C ILE A 269 -12.42 -7.65 -11.07
N HIS A 270 -12.00 -6.63 -11.83
CA HIS A 270 -11.46 -6.78 -13.16
C HIS A 270 -10.09 -7.45 -13.18
N GLY A 271 -9.27 -7.20 -12.17
CA GLY A 271 -7.96 -7.81 -12.02
C GLY A 271 -7.27 -7.42 -10.72
N ASP A 272 -6.18 -8.12 -10.41
CA ASP A 272 -5.26 -7.75 -9.35
C ASP A 272 -3.85 -7.47 -9.90
N LEU A 273 -2.93 -7.04 -9.03
CA LEU A 273 -1.57 -6.70 -9.48
C LEU A 273 -0.80 -7.89 -10.07
N ALA A 274 -1.04 -9.09 -9.56
CA ALA A 274 -0.39 -10.29 -10.10
C ALA A 274 -0.85 -10.54 -11.55
N GLU A 275 -2.15 -10.44 -11.82
CA GLU A 275 -2.74 -10.60 -13.14
C GLU A 275 -2.34 -9.47 -14.09
N LEU A 276 -2.31 -8.21 -13.62
CA LEU A 276 -1.91 -7.05 -14.41
C LEU A 276 -0.45 -7.11 -14.85
N LEU A 277 0.46 -7.45 -13.93
CA LEU A 277 1.91 -7.48 -14.20
C LEU A 277 2.37 -8.73 -14.97
N SER A 278 1.51 -9.74 -15.07
CA SER A 278 1.70 -10.92 -15.90
C SER A 278 0.85 -10.91 -17.19
N GLU A 279 0.22 -9.76 -17.50
CA GLU A 279 -0.58 -9.54 -18.72
C GLU A 279 -1.78 -10.50 -18.84
N GLN A 280 -2.27 -11.05 -17.72
CA GLN A 280 -3.44 -11.94 -17.69
C GLN A 280 -4.77 -11.19 -17.67
N THR A 281 -4.74 -9.89 -17.38
CA THR A 281 -5.90 -9.01 -17.41
C THR A 281 -5.62 -7.75 -18.22
N PRO A 282 -6.60 -7.25 -19.02
CA PRO A 282 -6.40 -6.05 -19.81
C PRO A 282 -6.32 -4.78 -18.95
N ARG A 283 -5.62 -3.78 -19.45
CA ARG A 283 -5.63 -2.43 -18.88
C ARG A 283 -7.01 -1.79 -19.05
N PRO A 284 -7.41 -0.87 -18.14
CA PRO A 284 -8.71 -0.19 -18.25
C PRO A 284 -8.77 0.74 -19.48
N THR A 285 -9.98 0.91 -20.02
CA THR A 285 -10.24 1.80 -21.16
C THR A 285 -10.66 3.21 -20.75
N TYR A 286 -10.88 3.47 -19.45
CA TYR A 286 -11.37 4.73 -18.91
C TYR A 286 -12.74 5.17 -19.46
N ALA A 287 -13.59 4.23 -19.88
CA ALA A 287 -15.00 4.52 -20.15
C ALA A 287 -15.77 4.93 -18.88
N ARG A 288 -15.25 4.57 -17.72
CA ARG A 288 -15.70 4.94 -16.38
C ARG A 288 -14.51 5.05 -15.44
N HIS A 289 -14.70 5.51 -14.19
CA HIS A 289 -13.63 5.56 -13.22
C HIS A 289 -12.99 4.20 -12.99
N VAL A 290 -11.71 4.21 -12.70
CA VAL A 290 -10.93 3.03 -12.30
C VAL A 290 -10.63 3.16 -10.80
N PHE A 291 -10.92 2.12 -10.04
CA PHE A 291 -10.64 2.09 -8.61
C PHE A 291 -9.61 1.01 -8.32
N PHE A 292 -8.54 1.39 -7.63
CA PHE A 292 -7.54 0.45 -7.14
C PHE A 292 -7.52 0.43 -5.62
N ARG A 293 -7.70 -0.76 -5.04
CA ARG A 293 -7.67 -0.95 -3.59
C ARG A 293 -6.48 -1.78 -3.16
N SER A 294 -5.67 -1.23 -2.26
CA SER A 294 -4.62 -1.97 -1.55
C SER A 294 -4.96 -2.09 -0.05
N ILE A 295 -4.84 -3.30 0.48
CA ILE A 295 -4.93 -3.57 1.92
C ILE A 295 -3.56 -3.83 2.53
N GLY A 296 -2.53 -4.01 1.69
CA GLY A 296 -1.18 -4.43 2.06
C GLY A 296 -1.09 -5.94 2.31
N LEU A 297 -0.09 -6.54 1.72
CA LEU A 297 0.13 -7.99 1.75
C LEU A 297 1.35 -8.32 2.60
N GLY A 298 1.30 -9.44 3.32
CA GLY A 298 2.46 -9.96 4.04
C GLY A 298 3.64 -10.23 3.12
N LEU A 299 3.38 -10.67 1.90
CA LEU A 299 4.41 -10.86 0.87
C LEU A 299 5.26 -9.62 0.61
N GLU A 300 4.65 -8.42 0.61
CA GLU A 300 5.37 -7.16 0.41
C GLU A 300 6.38 -6.92 1.54
N ASP A 301 5.96 -7.17 2.79
CA ASP A 301 6.79 -7.02 3.97
C ASP A 301 7.96 -8.03 3.96
N ILE A 302 7.70 -9.30 3.57
CA ILE A 302 8.71 -10.35 3.47
C ILE A 302 9.69 -10.07 2.33
N ALA A 303 9.23 -9.59 1.18
CA ALA A 303 10.08 -9.27 0.05
C ALA A 303 11.07 -8.14 0.38
N LEU A 304 10.60 -7.09 1.06
CA LEU A 304 11.48 -6.02 1.50
C LEU A 304 12.47 -6.48 2.56
N ALA A 305 12.02 -7.24 3.56
CA ALA A 305 12.89 -7.80 4.59
C ALA A 305 13.98 -8.70 3.99
N ASN A 306 13.62 -9.52 2.98
CA ASN A 306 14.58 -10.35 2.25
C ASN A 306 15.62 -9.51 1.48
N ALA A 307 15.18 -8.43 0.84
CA ALA A 307 16.11 -7.51 0.16
C ALA A 307 17.08 -6.85 1.12
N LEU A 308 16.61 -6.41 2.31
CA LEU A 308 17.49 -5.84 3.34
C LEU A 308 18.45 -6.89 3.92
N TYR A 309 17.99 -8.12 4.13
CA TYR A 309 18.85 -9.23 4.58
C TYR A 309 20.01 -9.46 3.61
N HIS A 310 19.73 -9.54 2.31
CA HIS A 310 20.77 -9.73 1.31
C HIS A 310 21.74 -8.57 1.21
N LEU A 311 21.24 -7.34 1.35
CA LEU A 311 22.09 -6.13 1.31
C LEU A 311 23.01 -6.07 2.54
N HIS A 312 22.46 -6.37 3.74
CA HIS A 312 23.24 -6.41 4.98
C HIS A 312 24.31 -7.51 4.96
N HIS A 313 23.95 -8.71 4.47
CA HIS A 313 24.86 -9.85 4.40
C HIS A 313 26.01 -9.66 3.40
N LYS A 314 25.80 -8.86 2.33
CA LYS A 314 26.88 -8.51 1.38
C LYS A 314 27.87 -7.46 1.93
N ALA A 315 27.43 -6.67 2.91
CA ALA A 315 28.21 -5.61 3.52
C ALA A 315 29.01 -6.06 4.76
N SER A 316 28.71 -7.24 5.29
CA SER A 316 29.37 -7.90 6.43
C SER A 316 30.43 -8.90 5.96
#